data_32a685f338bbbf168760ff6d00cb4164
#
_entry.id   32a685f338bbbf168760ff6d00cb4164
#
_cell.length_a   1.000
_cell.length_b   1.000
_cell.length_c   1.000
_cell.angle_alpha   90.00
_cell.angle_beta   90.00
_cell.angle_gamma   90.00
#
_symmetry.space_group_name_H-M   'P 1'
#
loop_
_entity.id
_entity.type
_entity.pdbx_description
1 polymer ?
#
loop_
_entity_poly.entity_id
_entity_poly.type
_entity_poly.pdbx_seq_one_letter_code
_entity_poly.pdbx_strand_id
1 'polypeptide(L)'
;MPFTEGTTFSLILDCLRYWVMQYHVDGFIVNPYICNPDELAKDPVLAKSKILKKEDGFQNVMRRFLKGDEGMIRDVICQLKNQDTQLYNYIASHNGFTLCDVVSYDGKHNEANGENNLDGPDYNYSWNCGAEGPSRKKAVTELRKHQINNAFFLLLLSQGTPCILAGDEFG
;
A
#
# COMPACT_ATOMS: atom_id res chain seq x y z
N MET A 1 -26.70 -16.19 -11.29
CA MET A 1 -27.09 -16.73 -9.96
C MET A 1 -26.47 -15.79 -8.93
N PRO A 2 -27.18 -15.28 -7.96
CA PRO A 2 -26.57 -14.51 -6.89
C PRO A 2 -25.71 -15.49 -6.07
N PHE A 3 -24.42 -15.18 -5.92
CA PHE A 3 -23.57 -15.87 -4.99
C PHE A 3 -24.10 -15.63 -3.59
N THR A 4 -24.44 -16.69 -2.88
CA THR A 4 -24.76 -16.57 -1.45
C THR A 4 -23.50 -16.26 -0.69
N GLU A 5 -23.55 -15.42 0.35
CA GLU A 5 -22.37 -15.02 1.16
C GLU A 5 -21.52 -16.24 1.61
N GLY A 6 -22.17 -17.35 1.95
CA GLY A 6 -21.49 -18.59 2.34
C GLY A 6 -20.66 -19.25 1.23
N THR A 7 -21.10 -19.15 -0.04
CA THR A 7 -20.39 -19.75 -1.17
C THR A 7 -19.11 -18.94 -1.50
N THR A 8 -19.19 -17.60 -1.41
CA THR A 8 -18.03 -16.73 -1.64
C THR A 8 -16.97 -16.92 -0.56
N PHE A 9 -17.36 -17.04 0.70
CA PHE A 9 -16.43 -17.26 1.80
C PHE A 9 -15.73 -18.63 1.69
N SER A 10 -16.47 -19.69 1.33
CA SER A 10 -15.88 -21.03 1.12
C SER A 10 -14.82 -21.01 -0.01
N LEU A 11 -15.10 -20.32 -1.12
CA LEU A 11 -14.15 -20.18 -2.21
C LEU A 11 -12.88 -19.45 -1.78
N ILE A 12 -13.02 -18.37 -1.03
CA ILE A 12 -11.89 -17.62 -0.48
C ILE A 12 -11.04 -18.51 0.43
N LEU A 13 -11.67 -19.24 1.35
CA LEU A 13 -10.97 -20.19 2.22
C LEU A 13 -10.17 -21.22 1.42
N ASP A 14 -10.77 -21.83 0.41
CA ASP A 14 -10.11 -22.84 -0.41
C ASP A 14 -8.93 -22.24 -1.20
N CYS A 15 -9.07 -21.02 -1.72
CA CYS A 15 -7.98 -20.31 -2.35
C CYS A 15 -6.83 -20.04 -1.38
N LEU A 16 -7.10 -19.51 -0.18
CA LEU A 16 -6.08 -19.20 0.82
C LEU A 16 -5.37 -20.47 1.31
N ARG A 17 -6.12 -21.57 1.55
CA ARG A 17 -5.55 -22.88 1.89
C ARG A 17 -4.64 -23.39 0.78
N TYR A 18 -5.05 -23.26 -0.49
CA TYR A 18 -4.23 -23.65 -1.63
C TYR A 18 -2.89 -22.94 -1.64
N TRP A 19 -2.88 -21.61 -1.45
CA TRP A 19 -1.65 -20.83 -1.40
C TRP A 19 -0.73 -21.22 -0.25
N VAL A 20 -1.26 -21.48 0.94
CA VAL A 20 -0.47 -21.97 2.08
C VAL A 20 0.08 -23.35 1.81
N MET A 21 -0.74 -24.30 1.34
CA MET A 21 -0.33 -25.69 1.17
C MET A 21 0.61 -25.90 -0.01
N GLN A 22 0.44 -25.20 -1.13
CA GLN A 22 1.21 -25.40 -2.35
C GLN A 22 2.43 -24.47 -2.44
N TYR A 23 2.31 -23.26 -1.96
CA TYR A 23 3.34 -22.22 -2.12
C TYR A 23 3.96 -21.76 -0.79
N HIS A 24 3.50 -22.31 0.33
CA HIS A 24 4.03 -22.00 1.66
C HIS A 24 4.03 -20.50 1.99
N VAL A 25 2.95 -19.82 1.60
CA VAL A 25 2.76 -18.39 1.87
C VAL A 25 2.58 -18.18 3.38
N ASP A 26 3.31 -17.23 3.95
CA ASP A 26 3.32 -16.95 5.40
C ASP A 26 2.13 -16.11 5.87
N GLY A 27 1.46 -15.40 4.98
CA GLY A 27 0.33 -14.55 5.35
C GLY A 27 -0.38 -13.91 4.18
N PHE A 28 -1.47 -13.21 4.51
CA PHE A 28 -2.34 -12.58 3.52
C PHE A 28 -2.76 -11.18 3.98
N ILE A 29 -2.91 -10.29 3.04
CA ILE A 29 -3.59 -9.03 3.20
C ILE A 29 -5.03 -9.24 2.74
N VAL A 30 -5.98 -9.08 3.65
CA VAL A 30 -7.40 -9.32 3.36
C VAL A 30 -8.21 -8.04 3.48
N ASN A 31 -9.24 -7.93 2.63
CA ASN A 31 -10.23 -6.88 2.76
C ASN A 31 -11.30 -7.33 3.79
N PRO A 32 -11.43 -6.67 4.94
CA PRO A 32 -12.36 -7.06 6.00
C PRO A 32 -13.84 -6.98 5.59
N TYR A 33 -14.17 -6.20 4.56
CA TYR A 33 -15.52 -6.14 4.00
C TYR A 33 -15.90 -7.35 3.15
N ILE A 34 -14.92 -8.11 2.66
CA ILE A 34 -15.13 -9.29 1.83
C ILE A 34 -14.97 -10.56 2.67
N CYS A 35 -14.02 -10.54 3.59
CA CYS A 35 -13.66 -11.71 4.37
C CYS A 35 -13.28 -11.31 5.80
N ASN A 36 -13.98 -11.89 6.80
CA ASN A 36 -13.71 -11.60 8.20
C ASN A 36 -12.38 -12.26 8.64
N PRO A 37 -11.36 -11.48 9.04
CA PRO A 37 -10.08 -12.01 9.49
C PRO A 37 -10.19 -12.96 10.68
N ASP A 38 -11.14 -12.73 11.59
CA ASP A 38 -11.32 -13.55 12.79
C ASP A 38 -11.91 -14.94 12.46
N GLU A 39 -12.63 -15.06 11.36
CA GLU A 39 -13.11 -16.34 10.85
C GLU A 39 -12.01 -17.10 10.14
N LEU A 40 -11.16 -16.42 9.38
CA LEU A 40 -9.99 -17.02 8.76
C LEU A 40 -9.02 -17.59 9.79
N ALA A 41 -8.80 -16.88 10.89
CA ALA A 41 -7.91 -17.34 11.96
C ALA A 41 -8.39 -18.63 12.68
N LYS A 42 -9.69 -18.99 12.55
CA LYS A 42 -10.22 -20.25 13.09
C LYS A 42 -9.94 -21.45 12.21
N ASP A 43 -9.54 -21.24 10.95
CA ASP A 43 -9.24 -22.32 10.04
C ASP A 43 -7.92 -23.01 10.42
N PRO A 44 -7.87 -24.37 10.53
CA PRO A 44 -6.67 -25.07 10.98
C PRO A 44 -5.45 -24.88 10.09
N VAL A 45 -5.64 -24.66 8.78
CA VAL A 45 -4.55 -24.43 7.82
C VAL A 45 -4.03 -23.00 7.92
N LEU A 46 -4.95 -22.05 8.11
CA LEU A 46 -4.63 -20.62 8.16
C LEU A 46 -4.26 -20.11 9.55
N ALA A 47 -4.48 -20.91 10.60
CA ALA A 47 -4.25 -20.50 12.00
C ALA A 47 -2.80 -20.06 12.31
N LYS A 48 -1.83 -20.50 11.48
CA LYS A 48 -0.41 -20.11 11.61
C LYS A 48 -0.02 -18.98 10.64
N SER A 49 -0.89 -18.62 9.72
CA SER A 49 -0.63 -17.55 8.74
C SER A 49 -0.93 -16.20 9.34
N LYS A 50 -0.15 -15.19 8.96
CA LYS A 50 -0.43 -13.79 9.32
C LYS A 50 -1.60 -13.28 8.49
N ILE A 51 -2.65 -12.81 9.15
CA ILE A 51 -3.77 -12.14 8.50
C ILE A 51 -3.66 -10.65 8.80
N LEU A 52 -3.32 -9.87 7.78
CA LEU A 52 -3.06 -8.44 7.89
C LEU A 52 -4.22 -7.63 7.31
N LYS A 53 -4.50 -6.50 7.95
CA LYS A 53 -5.53 -5.53 7.54
C LYS A 53 -4.89 -4.30 6.91
N LYS A 54 -5.55 -3.75 5.90
CA LYS A 54 -5.13 -2.49 5.28
C LYS A 54 -5.60 -1.31 6.13
N GLU A 55 -4.67 -0.40 6.42
CA GLU A 55 -4.97 0.92 6.97
C GLU A 55 -4.11 1.97 6.29
N ASP A 56 -4.74 3.07 5.86
CA ASP A 56 -4.06 4.10 5.08
C ASP A 56 -3.30 5.14 5.93
N GLY A 57 -3.35 5.01 7.26
CA GLY A 57 -2.72 5.96 8.19
C GLY A 57 -1.23 6.12 7.97
N PHE A 58 -0.49 5.02 7.86
CA PHE A 58 0.95 5.05 7.58
C PHE A 58 1.24 5.72 6.22
N GLN A 59 0.57 5.28 5.15
CA GLN A 59 0.73 5.83 3.80
C GLN A 59 0.51 7.35 3.79
N ASN A 60 -0.61 7.80 4.35
CA ASN A 60 -1.00 9.21 4.32
C ASN A 60 0.00 10.10 5.07
N VAL A 61 0.43 9.68 6.25
CA VAL A 61 1.40 10.41 7.07
C VAL A 61 2.76 10.47 6.38
N MET A 62 3.27 9.34 5.88
CA MET A 62 4.58 9.30 5.24
C MET A 62 4.63 10.08 3.93
N ARG A 63 3.60 10.00 3.08
CA ARG A 63 3.52 10.78 1.85
C ARG A 63 3.47 12.28 2.12
N ARG A 64 2.67 12.72 3.10
CA ARG A 64 2.61 14.13 3.51
C ARG A 64 3.94 14.64 4.05
N PHE A 65 4.62 13.83 4.85
CA PHE A 65 5.95 14.16 5.35
C PHE A 65 6.99 14.27 4.22
N LEU A 66 7.01 13.32 3.29
CA LEU A 66 7.90 13.33 2.12
C LEU A 66 7.64 14.53 1.19
N LYS A 67 6.38 14.92 1.06
CA LYS A 67 5.96 16.11 0.33
C LYS A 67 6.44 17.42 1.00
N GLY A 68 6.67 17.40 2.33
CA GLY A 68 7.11 18.55 3.09
C GLY A 68 5.99 19.32 3.79
N ASP A 69 4.82 18.70 4.01
CA ASP A 69 3.74 19.30 4.80
C ASP A 69 4.23 19.65 6.21
N GLU A 70 3.86 20.82 6.70
CA GLU A 70 4.27 21.29 8.04
C GLU A 70 3.60 20.49 9.17
N GLY A 71 4.27 20.40 10.31
CA GLY A 71 3.73 19.80 11.54
C GLY A 71 3.68 18.27 11.58
N MET A 72 4.16 17.56 10.55
CA MET A 72 4.04 16.11 10.43
C MET A 72 4.93 15.28 11.38
N ILE A 73 5.91 15.88 12.04
CA ILE A 73 6.93 15.13 12.82
C ILE A 73 6.30 14.25 13.90
N ARG A 74 5.31 14.76 14.62
CA ARG A 74 4.64 13.99 15.68
C ARG A 74 3.93 12.75 15.13
N ASP A 75 3.22 12.92 14.03
CA ASP A 75 2.46 11.85 13.40
C ASP A 75 3.39 10.80 12.80
N VAL A 76 4.50 11.24 12.18
CA VAL A 76 5.57 10.35 11.70
C VAL A 76 6.14 9.51 12.84
N ILE A 77 6.49 10.13 13.97
CA ILE A 77 7.02 9.39 15.13
C ILE A 77 6.00 8.37 15.65
N CYS A 78 4.71 8.72 15.68
CA CYS A 78 3.65 7.80 16.08
C CYS A 78 3.57 6.60 15.13
N GLN A 79 3.61 6.85 13.83
CA GLN A 79 3.55 5.78 12.82
C GLN A 79 4.81 4.89 12.82
N LEU A 80 6.00 5.48 12.95
CA LEU A 80 7.25 4.73 13.02
C LEU A 80 7.31 3.76 14.20
N LYS A 81 6.66 4.12 15.32
CA LYS A 81 6.62 3.33 16.56
C LYS A 81 5.40 2.42 16.68
N ASN A 82 4.51 2.43 15.68
CA ASN A 82 3.31 1.60 15.72
C ASN A 82 3.69 0.11 15.64
N GLN A 83 3.34 -0.63 16.68
CA GLN A 83 3.64 -2.07 16.82
C GLN A 83 2.41 -2.96 16.57
N ASP A 84 1.37 -2.45 15.93
CA ASP A 84 0.20 -3.26 15.63
C ASP A 84 0.58 -4.37 14.64
N THR A 85 0.54 -5.61 15.13
CA THR A 85 0.90 -6.80 14.35
C THR A 85 -0.16 -7.23 13.35
N GLN A 86 -1.35 -6.63 13.40
CA GLN A 86 -2.44 -6.90 12.46
C GLN A 86 -2.42 -5.96 11.25
N LEU A 87 -1.63 -4.90 11.30
CA LEU A 87 -1.48 -3.94 10.23
C LEU A 87 -0.18 -4.16 9.45
N TYR A 88 -0.18 -3.71 8.20
CA TYR A 88 1.04 -3.60 7.42
C TYR A 88 1.29 -2.15 7.01
N ASN A 89 2.56 -1.77 7.00
CA ASN A 89 2.99 -0.46 6.57
C ASN A 89 3.25 -0.46 5.06
N TYR A 90 2.75 0.54 4.35
CA TYR A 90 2.98 0.70 2.92
C TYR A 90 2.97 2.19 2.54
N ILE A 91 3.62 2.54 1.44
CA ILE A 91 3.63 3.90 0.88
C ILE A 91 2.93 3.92 -0.46
N ALA A 92 3.08 2.87 -1.27
CA ALA A 92 2.37 2.68 -2.52
C ALA A 92 1.54 1.40 -2.49
N SER A 93 0.47 1.34 -3.26
CA SER A 93 -0.41 0.17 -3.34
C SER A 93 -1.03 0.04 -4.74
N HIS A 94 -1.56 -1.13 -5.06
CA HIS A 94 -2.14 -1.47 -6.36
C HIS A 94 -3.36 -0.64 -6.79
N ASN A 95 -4.00 0.08 -5.88
CA ASN A 95 -5.19 0.90 -6.17
C ASN A 95 -4.92 2.41 -5.99
N GLY A 96 -3.75 2.86 -6.36
CA GLY A 96 -3.36 4.25 -6.28
C GLY A 96 -2.04 4.49 -7.01
N PHE A 97 -1.35 5.54 -6.67
CA PHE A 97 -0.05 5.86 -7.26
C PHE A 97 1.00 4.82 -6.87
N THR A 98 1.82 4.41 -7.85
CA THR A 98 3.10 3.75 -7.62
C THR A 98 4.05 4.68 -6.88
N LEU A 99 5.15 4.18 -6.34
CA LEU A 99 6.11 5.04 -5.66
C LEU A 99 6.76 6.06 -6.62
N CYS A 100 6.95 5.67 -7.88
CA CYS A 100 7.41 6.58 -8.93
C CYS A 100 6.40 7.69 -9.22
N ASP A 101 5.10 7.39 -9.26
CA ASP A 101 4.06 8.37 -9.48
C ASP A 101 3.92 9.35 -8.31
N VAL A 102 4.08 8.87 -7.07
CA VAL A 102 4.04 9.71 -5.86
C VAL A 102 5.06 10.85 -5.91
N VAL A 103 6.21 10.65 -6.56
CA VAL A 103 7.26 11.67 -6.70
C VAL A 103 7.26 12.35 -8.06
N SER A 104 6.30 12.03 -8.95
CA SER A 104 6.28 12.50 -10.34
C SER A 104 5.04 13.29 -10.71
N TYR A 105 3.96 13.16 -9.96
CA TYR A 105 2.68 13.79 -10.27
C TYR A 105 2.06 14.45 -9.05
N ASP A 106 1.51 15.64 -9.22
CA ASP A 106 0.71 16.30 -8.18
C ASP A 106 -0.74 15.81 -8.18
N GLY A 107 -1.26 15.40 -9.32
CA GLY A 107 -2.60 14.87 -9.49
C GLY A 107 -2.65 13.64 -10.40
N LYS A 108 -3.79 12.95 -10.40
CA LYS A 108 -4.01 11.80 -11.31
C LYS A 108 -4.27 12.26 -12.74
N HIS A 109 -3.76 11.51 -13.71
CA HIS A 109 -3.89 11.71 -15.14
C HIS A 109 -4.38 10.42 -15.81
N ASN A 110 -5.62 10.03 -15.50
CA ASN A 110 -6.21 8.77 -15.96
C ASN A 110 -7.20 8.96 -17.12
N GLU A 111 -7.13 10.09 -17.85
CA GLU A 111 -8.06 10.42 -18.95
C GLU A 111 -8.06 9.34 -20.04
N ALA A 112 -6.91 8.71 -20.27
CA ALA A 112 -6.77 7.65 -21.28
C ALA A 112 -7.50 6.34 -20.92
N ASN A 113 -7.92 6.16 -19.66
CA ASN A 113 -8.63 4.96 -19.21
C ASN A 113 -10.11 4.95 -19.64
N GLY A 114 -10.64 6.06 -20.15
CA GLY A 114 -12.04 6.17 -20.59
C GLY A 114 -13.06 6.42 -19.46
N GLU A 115 -12.59 6.58 -18.23
CA GLU A 115 -13.40 6.83 -17.02
C GLU A 115 -13.49 8.34 -16.67
N ASN A 116 -13.17 9.21 -17.62
CA ASN A 116 -13.13 10.67 -17.42
C ASN A 116 -12.33 11.12 -16.19
N ASN A 117 -11.23 10.44 -15.90
CA ASN A 117 -10.38 10.68 -14.74
C ASN A 117 -11.11 10.53 -13.38
N LEU A 118 -12.19 9.75 -13.33
CA LEU A 118 -12.97 9.48 -12.11
C LEU A 118 -12.47 8.27 -11.34
N ASP A 119 -11.66 7.41 -11.96
CA ASP A 119 -11.05 6.24 -11.35
C ASP A 119 -9.91 6.60 -10.40
N GLY A 120 -9.71 5.77 -9.38
CA GLY A 120 -8.70 5.95 -8.37
C GLY A 120 -8.95 7.12 -7.39
N PRO A 121 -8.16 7.22 -6.33
CA PRO A 121 -8.32 8.27 -5.32
C PRO A 121 -7.92 9.65 -5.85
N ASP A 122 -8.68 10.69 -5.47
CA ASP A 122 -8.38 12.08 -5.83
C ASP A 122 -7.20 12.64 -5.03
N TYR A 123 -7.03 12.21 -3.79
CA TYR A 123 -5.98 12.67 -2.90
C TYR A 123 -4.91 11.60 -2.73
N ASN A 124 -3.76 11.80 -3.41
CA ASN A 124 -2.63 10.88 -3.33
C ASN A 124 -1.50 11.39 -2.43
N TYR A 125 -1.59 12.62 -1.91
CA TYR A 125 -0.53 13.27 -1.13
C TYR A 125 0.83 13.19 -1.82
N SER A 126 0.82 13.32 -3.14
CA SER A 126 1.98 13.22 -4.00
C SER A 126 2.64 14.59 -4.23
N TRP A 127 3.84 14.59 -4.78
CA TRP A 127 4.57 15.79 -5.16
C TRP A 127 5.41 15.53 -6.42
N ASN A 128 5.23 16.33 -7.46
CA ASN A 128 5.91 16.18 -8.75
C ASN A 128 7.43 16.49 -8.73
N CYS A 129 7.98 16.92 -7.59
CA CYS A 129 9.39 17.32 -7.44
C CYS A 129 9.80 18.45 -8.40
N GLY A 130 8.86 19.34 -8.77
CA GLY A 130 9.10 20.49 -9.63
C GLY A 130 8.93 20.26 -11.13
N ALA A 131 8.39 19.11 -11.55
CA ALA A 131 8.00 18.86 -12.93
C ALA A 131 6.93 17.76 -12.99
N GLU A 132 5.76 18.08 -13.55
CA GLU A 132 4.68 17.11 -13.71
C GLU A 132 5.05 16.05 -14.76
N GLY A 133 4.89 14.77 -14.39
CA GLY A 133 5.17 13.65 -15.27
C GLY A 133 6.67 13.40 -15.58
N PRO A 134 6.99 12.72 -16.69
CA PRO A 134 8.37 12.37 -17.04
C PRO A 134 9.25 13.60 -17.23
N SER A 135 10.46 13.58 -16.68
CA SER A 135 11.42 14.70 -16.77
C SER A 135 12.83 14.21 -17.12
N ARG A 136 13.51 14.97 -18.00
CA ARG A 136 14.93 14.76 -18.34
C ARG A 136 15.87 15.72 -17.57
N LYS A 137 15.32 16.61 -16.75
CA LYS A 137 16.10 17.55 -15.93
C LYS A 137 16.81 16.78 -14.83
N LYS A 138 18.16 16.79 -14.83
CA LYS A 138 18.98 16.04 -13.87
C LYS A 138 18.61 16.34 -12.41
N ALA A 139 18.40 17.61 -12.06
CA ALA A 139 18.01 18.00 -10.70
C ALA A 139 16.68 17.37 -10.26
N VAL A 140 15.68 17.28 -11.15
CA VAL A 140 14.38 16.66 -10.85
C VAL A 140 14.53 15.15 -10.69
N THR A 141 15.24 14.50 -11.58
CA THR A 141 15.42 13.04 -11.53
C THR A 141 16.24 12.61 -10.31
N GLU A 142 17.26 13.37 -9.92
CA GLU A 142 18.02 13.12 -8.69
C GLU A 142 17.15 13.34 -7.44
N LEU A 143 16.37 14.42 -7.38
CA LEU A 143 15.46 14.67 -6.27
C LEU A 143 14.43 13.55 -6.11
N ARG A 144 13.83 13.09 -7.22
CA ARG A 144 12.90 11.95 -7.19
C ARG A 144 13.54 10.68 -6.62
N LYS A 145 14.76 10.36 -7.05
CA LYS A 145 15.52 9.21 -6.50
C LYS A 145 15.76 9.36 -5.00
N HIS A 146 16.11 10.56 -4.53
CA HIS A 146 16.27 10.81 -3.10
C HIS A 146 14.95 10.62 -2.35
N GLN A 147 13.83 11.08 -2.88
CA GLN A 147 12.52 10.91 -2.24
C GLN A 147 12.07 9.45 -2.21
N ILE A 148 12.31 8.68 -3.28
CA ILE A 148 12.06 7.24 -3.30
C ILE A 148 12.92 6.53 -2.24
N ASN A 149 14.21 6.84 -2.14
CA ASN A 149 15.08 6.29 -1.11
C ASN A 149 14.59 6.65 0.30
N ASN A 150 14.17 7.90 0.53
CA ASN A 150 13.62 8.32 1.81
C ASN A 150 12.33 7.55 2.15
N ALA A 151 11.47 7.29 1.15
CA ALA A 151 10.28 6.48 1.32
C ALA A 151 10.62 5.05 1.76
N PHE A 152 11.59 4.41 1.12
CA PHE A 152 12.07 3.08 1.52
C PHE A 152 12.69 3.10 2.92
N PHE A 153 13.49 4.12 3.28
CA PHE A 153 14.01 4.26 4.64
C PHE A 153 12.90 4.33 5.67
N LEU A 154 11.91 5.18 5.46
CA LEU A 154 10.76 5.31 6.38
C LEU A 154 10.01 3.99 6.50
N LEU A 155 9.77 3.29 5.39
CA LEU A 155 9.05 2.02 5.37
C LEU A 155 9.81 0.90 6.10
N LEU A 156 11.09 0.72 5.76
CA LEU A 156 11.88 -0.43 6.23
C LEU A 156 12.42 -0.26 7.65
N LEU A 157 12.60 0.99 8.13
CA LEU A 157 13.03 1.27 9.50
C LEU A 157 11.87 1.44 10.47
N SER A 158 10.62 1.47 9.98
CA SER A 158 9.42 1.50 10.83
C SER A 158 9.21 0.17 11.53
N GLN A 159 8.61 0.23 12.71
CA GLN A 159 8.11 -0.98 13.36
C GLN A 159 6.87 -1.50 12.61
N GLY A 160 6.62 -2.80 12.70
CA GLY A 160 5.51 -3.45 11.99
C GLY A 160 5.97 -4.22 10.75
N THR A 161 5.02 -4.63 9.92
CA THR A 161 5.28 -5.43 8.71
C THR A 161 5.34 -4.51 7.48
N PRO A 162 6.51 -4.33 6.85
CA PRO A 162 6.61 -3.53 5.63
C PRO A 162 5.99 -4.27 4.45
N CYS A 163 5.29 -3.53 3.58
CA CYS A 163 4.75 -4.02 2.32
C CYS A 163 5.21 -3.12 1.18
N ILE A 164 5.84 -3.70 0.18
CA ILE A 164 6.32 -3.04 -1.03
C ILE A 164 5.44 -3.48 -2.19
N LEU A 165 4.97 -2.55 -2.99
CA LEU A 165 4.31 -2.86 -4.25
C LEU A 165 5.35 -3.43 -5.22
N ALA A 166 5.07 -4.61 -5.79
CA ALA A 166 5.98 -5.24 -6.72
C ALA A 166 6.27 -4.32 -7.93
N GLY A 167 7.54 -4.05 -8.17
CA GLY A 167 8.02 -3.13 -9.21
C GLY A 167 8.54 -1.79 -8.67
N ASP A 168 8.07 -1.32 -7.51
CA ASP A 168 8.54 -0.05 -6.93
C ASP A 168 10.04 -0.05 -6.61
N GLU A 169 10.66 -1.23 -6.43
CA GLU A 169 12.08 -1.42 -6.20
C GLU A 169 12.96 -1.10 -7.43
N PHE A 170 12.36 -1.03 -8.61
CA PHE A 170 13.07 -0.69 -9.85
C PHE A 170 12.88 0.78 -10.28
N GLY A 171 11.87 1.45 -9.79
CA GLY A 171 11.53 2.85 -10.09
C GLY A 171 10.57 3.04 -11.23
#